data_37008edbc28fe8bc41b789a1f0428657
#
_entry.id   37008edbc28fe8bc41b789a1f0428657
#
_cell.length_a   1.000
_cell.length_b   1.000
_cell.length_c   1.000
_cell.angle_alpha   90.00
_cell.angle_beta   90.00
_cell.angle_gamma   90.00
#
_symmetry.space_group_name_H-M   'P 1'
#
loop_
_entity.id
_entity.type
_entity.pdbx_description
1 polymer ?
#
loop_
_entity_poly.entity_id
_entity_poly.type
_entity_poly.pdbx_seq_one_letter_code
_entity_poly.pdbx_strand_id
1 'polypeptide(L)'
;MFCAALMCARPLLAANGTVAQADALLLHGLAGHDRAEVAALLDPEFTWIAPRGKSQDRAIVLQNFPSPANATEQIQVREYGNAAVVRADRGQMHVLRIWVRRPAGWRALLYQEVLQVAKSETPGPGSRNCENPCRSIPFTPQIENEKAAIASWQGVMQAMATNDADVYARLIADEFTATDTHHARPFSKSDRLAQIQKLKQTGAHSAPPPLVSARMFDFGDTVLMIAREQRPNGKPYFNTRMWVNRDGRWQMLFSFNTRIE
;
A
#
# COMPACT_ATOMS: atom_id res chain seq x y z
N MET A 1 3.55 -44.87 36.21
CA MET A 1 3.94 -44.64 34.82
C MET A 1 3.50 -43.23 34.46
N PHE A 2 4.39 -42.26 34.61
CA PHE A 2 4.11 -40.85 34.31
C PHE A 2 4.53 -40.59 32.85
N CYS A 3 3.57 -40.28 31.97
CA CYS A 3 3.83 -39.80 30.63
C CYS A 3 4.16 -38.31 30.73
N ALA A 4 5.42 -37.95 30.63
CA ALA A 4 5.83 -36.54 30.44
C ALA A 4 5.50 -36.11 29.02
N ALA A 5 4.52 -35.23 28.87
CA ALA A 5 4.26 -34.55 27.61
C ALA A 5 5.43 -33.60 27.32
N LEU A 6 6.29 -33.96 26.38
CA LEU A 6 7.28 -33.05 25.79
C LEU A 6 6.51 -31.96 25.02
N MET A 7 6.29 -30.81 25.64
CA MET A 7 5.96 -29.59 24.94
C MET A 7 7.20 -29.21 24.12
N CYS A 8 7.21 -29.52 22.83
CA CYS A 8 8.14 -28.95 21.87
C CYS A 8 7.91 -27.44 21.83
N ALA A 9 8.67 -26.69 22.61
CA ALA A 9 8.80 -25.25 22.44
C ALA A 9 9.42 -25.01 21.05
N ARG A 10 8.57 -24.67 20.03
CA ARG A 10 9.06 -24.15 18.77
C ARG A 10 9.80 -22.86 19.07
N PRO A 11 11.03 -22.67 18.59
CA PRO A 11 11.82 -21.49 18.89
C PRO A 11 11.11 -20.25 18.38
N LEU A 12 11.16 -19.19 19.18
CA LEU A 12 10.83 -17.81 18.79
C LEU A 12 11.78 -17.32 17.67
N LEU A 13 11.63 -17.84 16.46
CA LEU A 13 12.38 -17.39 15.26
C LEU A 13 11.95 -15.98 14.79
N ALA A 14 10.90 -15.41 15.38
CA ALA A 14 10.32 -14.16 14.91
C ALA A 14 11.01 -12.88 15.42
N ALA A 15 11.78 -12.93 16.52
CA ALA A 15 12.31 -11.68 17.11
C ALA A 15 13.50 -11.09 16.32
N ASN A 16 14.30 -11.93 15.62
CA ASN A 16 15.51 -11.52 14.89
C ASN A 16 15.52 -11.91 13.41
N GLY A 17 14.40 -12.39 12.86
CA GLY A 17 14.29 -12.76 11.45
C GLY A 17 14.23 -11.56 10.52
N THR A 18 14.61 -11.76 9.26
CA THR A 18 14.44 -10.76 8.20
C THR A 18 12.97 -10.67 7.76
N VAL A 19 12.59 -9.55 7.14
CA VAL A 19 11.26 -9.39 6.53
C VAL A 19 10.98 -10.51 5.52
N ALA A 20 11.96 -10.88 4.70
CA ALA A 20 11.81 -11.94 3.71
C ALA A 20 11.49 -13.30 4.35
N GLN A 21 12.11 -13.62 5.51
CA GLN A 21 11.80 -14.85 6.25
C GLN A 21 10.39 -14.82 6.85
N ALA A 22 9.99 -13.69 7.45
CA ALA A 22 8.63 -13.51 7.98
C ALA A 22 7.57 -13.62 6.87
N ASP A 23 7.85 -13.05 5.71
CA ASP A 23 6.99 -13.09 4.53
C ASP A 23 6.82 -14.52 4.00
N ALA A 24 7.91 -15.27 3.89
CA ALA A 24 7.87 -16.68 3.48
C ALA A 24 7.07 -17.55 4.48
N LEU A 25 7.25 -17.33 5.79
CA LEU A 25 6.48 -18.03 6.83
C LEU A 25 4.99 -17.69 6.75
N LEU A 26 4.62 -16.43 6.52
CA LEU A 26 3.21 -16.04 6.34
C LEU A 26 2.59 -16.79 5.16
N LEU A 27 3.25 -16.82 4.01
CA LEU A 27 2.76 -17.52 2.82
C LEU A 27 2.67 -19.03 3.04
N HIS A 28 3.65 -19.62 3.74
CA HIS A 28 3.63 -21.03 4.13
C HIS A 28 2.45 -21.34 5.05
N GLY A 29 2.26 -20.55 6.12
CA GLY A 29 1.16 -20.71 7.06
C GLY A 29 -0.22 -20.55 6.41
N LEU A 30 -0.38 -19.60 5.48
CA LEU A 30 -1.60 -19.42 4.70
C LEU A 30 -1.88 -20.63 3.81
N ALA A 31 -0.88 -21.14 3.10
CA ALA A 31 -1.01 -22.32 2.23
C ALA A 31 -1.29 -23.60 3.01
N GLY A 32 -0.65 -23.75 4.17
CA GLY A 32 -0.82 -24.88 5.09
C GLY A 32 -2.04 -24.80 6.01
N HIS A 33 -2.80 -23.72 5.96
CA HIS A 33 -3.90 -23.41 6.88
C HIS A 33 -3.47 -23.46 8.36
N ASP A 34 -2.20 -23.11 8.67
CA ASP A 34 -1.69 -23.05 10.06
C ASP A 34 -2.14 -21.75 10.73
N ARG A 35 -3.28 -21.84 11.43
CA ARG A 35 -3.85 -20.69 12.12
C ARG A 35 -2.93 -20.08 13.18
N ALA A 36 -2.17 -20.88 13.89
CA ALA A 36 -1.29 -20.40 14.95
C ALA A 36 -0.10 -19.63 14.35
N GLU A 37 0.51 -20.16 13.29
CA GLU A 37 1.60 -19.51 12.57
C GLU A 37 1.14 -18.19 11.95
N VAL A 38 0.02 -18.21 11.22
CA VAL A 38 -0.55 -16.99 10.60
C VAL A 38 -0.91 -15.97 11.66
N ALA A 39 -1.60 -16.36 12.75
CA ALA A 39 -1.98 -15.43 13.82
C ALA A 39 -0.78 -14.77 14.50
N ALA A 40 0.35 -15.49 14.61
CA ALA A 40 1.59 -14.96 15.16
C ALA A 40 2.28 -13.93 14.25
N LEU A 41 2.01 -13.96 12.94
CA LEU A 41 2.63 -13.08 11.96
C LEU A 41 1.75 -11.87 11.57
N LEU A 42 0.45 -11.91 11.81
CA LEU A 42 -0.44 -10.77 11.53
C LEU A 42 -0.41 -9.74 12.65
N ASP A 43 -0.30 -8.47 12.28
CA ASP A 43 -0.50 -7.34 13.18
C ASP A 43 -1.95 -7.30 13.70
N PRO A 44 -2.23 -6.80 14.91
CA PRO A 44 -3.61 -6.61 15.39
C PRO A 44 -4.48 -5.78 14.44
N GLU A 45 -3.90 -4.81 13.74
CA GLU A 45 -4.58 -3.92 12.79
C GLU A 45 -4.49 -4.40 11.33
N PHE A 46 -4.11 -5.67 11.12
CA PHE A 46 -3.96 -6.25 9.79
C PHE A 46 -5.20 -6.08 8.92
N THR A 47 -4.93 -5.77 7.64
CA THR A 47 -5.97 -5.67 6.61
C THR A 47 -5.54 -6.49 5.38
N TRP A 48 -6.45 -7.32 4.85
CA TRP A 48 -6.33 -7.95 3.54
C TRP A 48 -7.23 -7.24 2.54
N ILE A 49 -6.71 -6.82 1.41
CA ILE A 49 -7.47 -6.25 0.30
C ILE A 49 -7.30 -7.18 -0.90
N ALA A 50 -8.35 -7.94 -1.21
CA ALA A 50 -8.39 -8.89 -2.30
C ALA A 50 -8.41 -8.18 -3.68
N PRO A 51 -8.13 -8.88 -4.81
CA PRO A 51 -7.96 -8.28 -6.14
C PRO A 51 -9.15 -7.49 -6.67
N ARG A 52 -10.35 -7.79 -6.15
CA ARG A 52 -11.61 -7.09 -6.48
C ARG A 52 -12.07 -6.11 -5.40
N GLY A 53 -11.15 -5.72 -4.51
CA GLY A 53 -11.40 -4.73 -3.48
C GLY A 53 -12.24 -5.19 -2.29
N LYS A 54 -12.43 -6.50 -2.09
CA LYS A 54 -12.99 -7.00 -0.83
C LYS A 54 -11.95 -6.82 0.27
N SER A 55 -12.28 -6.02 1.29
CA SER A 55 -11.43 -5.82 2.45
C SER A 55 -11.83 -6.77 3.59
N GLN A 56 -10.83 -7.36 4.25
CA GLN A 56 -11.01 -8.29 5.37
C GLN A 56 -10.00 -7.92 6.47
N ASP A 57 -10.47 -7.87 7.69
CA ASP A 57 -9.61 -7.67 8.85
C ASP A 57 -8.94 -8.98 9.29
N ARG A 58 -8.08 -8.88 10.30
CA ARG A 58 -7.35 -10.01 10.88
C ARG A 58 -8.29 -11.14 11.34
N ALA A 59 -9.42 -10.81 11.96
CA ALA A 59 -10.34 -11.81 12.51
C ALA A 59 -10.98 -12.64 11.39
N ILE A 60 -11.44 -11.98 10.32
CA ILE A 60 -12.03 -12.62 9.15
C ILE A 60 -11.00 -13.49 8.43
N VAL A 61 -9.77 -13.00 8.25
CA VAL A 61 -8.69 -13.77 7.60
C VAL A 61 -8.34 -15.02 8.40
N LEU A 62 -8.29 -14.93 9.73
CA LEU A 62 -8.03 -16.10 10.58
C LEU A 62 -9.19 -17.11 10.62
N GLN A 63 -10.41 -16.70 10.30
CA GLN A 63 -11.56 -17.62 10.18
C GLN A 63 -11.60 -18.31 8.82
N ASN A 64 -11.26 -17.57 7.75
CA ASN A 64 -11.33 -18.02 6.37
C ASN A 64 -10.07 -17.60 5.64
N PHE A 65 -9.04 -18.45 5.64
CA PHE A 65 -7.79 -18.11 4.96
C PHE A 65 -8.04 -17.84 3.48
N PRO A 66 -7.64 -16.65 2.98
CA PRO A 66 -7.55 -16.43 1.56
C PRO A 66 -6.48 -17.39 1.00
N SER A 67 -6.75 -17.98 -0.16
CA SER A 67 -5.76 -18.79 -0.86
C SER A 67 -4.80 -17.84 -1.57
N PRO A 68 -3.55 -17.65 -1.10
CA PRO A 68 -2.55 -17.02 -1.93
C PRO A 68 -2.35 -17.92 -3.15
N ALA A 69 -2.32 -17.33 -4.35
CA ALA A 69 -2.06 -18.12 -5.54
C ALA A 69 -0.72 -18.85 -5.40
N ASN A 70 -0.67 -20.16 -5.70
CA ASN A 70 0.49 -21.05 -5.54
C ASN A 70 1.62 -20.79 -6.57
N ALA A 71 1.93 -19.54 -6.87
CA ALA A 71 2.98 -19.19 -7.81
C ALA A 71 4.28 -18.85 -7.08
N THR A 72 5.40 -19.35 -7.61
CA THR A 72 6.73 -18.88 -7.20
C THR A 72 6.82 -17.39 -7.48
N GLU A 73 6.95 -16.58 -6.41
CA GLU A 73 7.04 -15.14 -6.51
C GLU A 73 8.49 -14.69 -6.52
N GLN A 74 8.82 -13.78 -7.43
CA GLN A 74 9.99 -12.94 -7.26
C GLN A 74 9.59 -11.76 -6.38
N ILE A 75 10.08 -11.75 -5.16
CA ILE A 75 9.82 -10.68 -4.22
C ILE A 75 10.90 -9.60 -4.28
N GLN A 76 10.48 -8.36 -4.13
CA GLN A 76 11.35 -7.21 -3.88
C GLN A 76 11.06 -6.71 -2.46
N VAL A 77 12.07 -6.70 -1.60
CA VAL A 77 11.97 -6.23 -0.22
C VAL A 77 12.74 -4.92 -0.07
N ARG A 78 12.12 -3.94 0.56
CA ARG A 78 12.77 -2.69 0.98
C ARG A 78 12.35 -2.35 2.39
N GLU A 79 13.33 -2.12 3.26
CA GLU A 79 13.12 -1.71 4.65
C GLU A 79 13.27 -0.20 4.81
N TYR A 80 12.40 0.38 5.63
CA TYR A 80 12.36 1.81 5.96
C TYR A 80 12.16 1.93 7.48
N GLY A 81 13.24 1.79 8.23
CA GLY A 81 13.21 1.82 9.70
C GLY A 81 12.31 0.72 10.29
N ASN A 82 11.21 1.11 10.91
CA ASN A 82 10.26 0.18 11.54
C ASN A 82 9.18 -0.35 10.57
N ALA A 83 9.24 -0.01 9.30
CA ALA A 83 8.34 -0.52 8.28
C ALA A 83 9.12 -1.15 7.13
N ALA A 84 8.51 -2.11 6.43
CA ALA A 84 9.07 -2.69 5.23
C ALA A 84 7.98 -2.93 4.17
N VAL A 85 8.39 -2.83 2.92
CA VAL A 85 7.56 -3.03 1.74
C VAL A 85 8.04 -4.28 1.02
N VAL A 86 7.16 -5.26 0.86
CA VAL A 86 7.35 -6.43 0.02
C VAL A 86 6.44 -6.30 -1.19
N ARG A 87 7.02 -6.40 -2.38
CA ARG A 87 6.29 -6.43 -3.64
C ARG A 87 6.54 -7.73 -4.36
N ALA A 88 5.50 -8.23 -5.01
CA ALA A 88 5.58 -9.41 -5.85
C ALA A 88 4.68 -9.26 -7.06
N ASP A 89 5.04 -9.92 -8.15
CA ASP A 89 4.23 -10.04 -9.35
C ASP A 89 3.88 -11.52 -9.58
N ARG A 90 2.60 -11.79 -9.89
CA ARG A 90 2.05 -13.13 -10.17
C ARG A 90 1.24 -13.08 -11.46
N GLY A 91 1.89 -13.21 -12.60
CA GLY A 91 1.22 -13.09 -13.88
C GLY A 91 0.54 -11.73 -14.06
N GLN A 92 -0.79 -11.70 -14.05
CA GLN A 92 -1.57 -10.46 -14.16
C GLN A 92 -1.89 -9.81 -12.80
N MET A 93 -1.26 -10.25 -11.73
CA MET A 93 -1.52 -9.74 -10.39
C MET A 93 -0.28 -9.10 -9.80
N HIS A 94 -0.43 -7.87 -9.32
CA HIS A 94 0.55 -7.21 -8.47
C HIS A 94 0.15 -7.39 -7.01
N VAL A 95 1.13 -7.66 -6.16
CA VAL A 95 0.95 -7.86 -4.72
C VAL A 95 1.81 -6.88 -3.94
N LEU A 96 1.21 -6.28 -2.92
CA LEU A 96 1.87 -5.42 -1.94
C LEU A 96 1.65 -6.01 -0.55
N ARG A 97 2.74 -6.19 0.21
CA ARG A 97 2.66 -6.52 1.63
C ARG A 97 3.44 -5.48 2.42
N ILE A 98 2.82 -4.95 3.47
CA ILE A 98 3.47 -4.01 4.39
C ILE A 98 3.71 -4.72 5.70
N TRP A 99 4.95 -4.71 6.12
CA TRP A 99 5.44 -5.28 7.35
C TRP A 99 5.85 -4.18 8.32
N VAL A 100 5.58 -4.38 9.61
CA VAL A 100 5.92 -3.44 10.67
C VAL A 100 6.67 -4.15 11.77
N ARG A 101 7.69 -3.49 12.31
CA ARG A 101 8.48 -4.01 13.42
C ARG A 101 7.74 -3.77 14.72
N ARG A 102 7.49 -4.83 15.45
CA ARG A 102 6.91 -4.83 16.81
C ARG A 102 7.91 -5.43 17.78
N PRO A 103 7.71 -5.30 19.11
CA PRO A 103 8.62 -5.92 20.09
C PRO A 103 8.86 -7.42 19.89
N ALA A 104 7.85 -8.15 19.39
CA ALA A 104 7.94 -9.58 19.09
C ALA A 104 8.37 -9.89 17.63
N GLY A 105 8.99 -8.95 16.90
CA GLY A 105 9.48 -9.11 15.54
C GLY A 105 8.56 -8.51 14.47
N TRP A 106 8.78 -8.89 13.22
CA TRP A 106 8.01 -8.39 12.08
C TRP A 106 6.57 -8.92 12.10
N ARG A 107 5.61 -8.03 11.79
CA ARG A 107 4.18 -8.33 11.66
C ARG A 107 3.65 -7.77 10.36
N ALA A 108 2.87 -8.56 9.63
CA ALA A 108 2.18 -8.08 8.44
C ALA A 108 1.02 -7.15 8.85
N LEU A 109 1.02 -5.92 8.36
CA LEU A 109 -0.02 -4.92 8.57
C LEU A 109 -1.01 -4.88 7.41
N LEU A 110 -0.52 -5.08 6.19
CA LEU A 110 -1.33 -5.06 4.98
C LEU A 110 -0.91 -6.18 4.04
N TYR A 111 -1.91 -6.80 3.41
CA TYR A 111 -1.78 -7.61 2.21
C TYR A 111 -2.76 -7.07 1.17
N GLN A 112 -2.28 -6.55 0.06
CA GLN A 112 -3.11 -5.95 -0.97
C GLN A 112 -2.76 -6.49 -2.34
N GLU A 113 -3.78 -6.83 -3.12
CA GLU A 113 -3.68 -7.39 -4.46
C GLU A 113 -4.32 -6.46 -5.48
N VAL A 114 -3.70 -6.34 -6.65
CA VAL A 114 -4.21 -5.60 -7.80
C VAL A 114 -4.23 -6.53 -9.01
N LEU A 115 -5.43 -6.86 -9.50
CA LEU A 115 -5.61 -7.58 -10.74
C LEU A 115 -5.57 -6.61 -11.92
N GLN A 116 -4.75 -6.89 -12.90
CA GLN A 116 -4.76 -6.18 -14.17
C GLN A 116 -6.04 -6.51 -14.93
N VAL A 117 -6.70 -5.49 -15.42
CA VAL A 117 -7.88 -5.62 -16.28
C VAL A 117 -7.64 -4.90 -17.60
N ALA A 118 -8.30 -5.37 -18.65
CA ALA A 118 -8.30 -4.67 -19.93
C ALA A 118 -8.77 -3.22 -19.73
N LYS A 119 -8.08 -2.27 -20.34
CA LYS A 119 -8.39 -0.85 -20.22
C LYS A 119 -9.78 -0.60 -20.81
N SER A 120 -10.76 -0.33 -19.97
CA SER A 120 -12.15 -0.11 -20.37
C SER A 120 -12.67 1.29 -20.11
N GLU A 121 -11.95 2.12 -19.37
CA GLU A 121 -12.42 3.44 -18.97
C GLU A 121 -11.47 4.53 -19.45
N THR A 122 -12.01 5.46 -20.23
CA THR A 122 -11.33 6.72 -20.49
C THR A 122 -11.60 7.63 -19.30
N PRO A 123 -10.58 8.11 -18.59
CA PRO A 123 -10.79 9.11 -17.54
C PRO A 123 -11.57 10.29 -18.12
N GLY A 124 -12.63 10.67 -17.44
CA GLY A 124 -13.36 11.90 -17.81
C GLY A 124 -12.46 13.14 -17.75
N PRO A 125 -12.90 14.28 -18.30
CA PRO A 125 -12.14 15.51 -18.26
C PRO A 125 -11.87 15.88 -16.80
N GLY A 126 -10.59 16.10 -16.49
CA GLY A 126 -10.17 16.55 -15.18
C GLY A 126 -10.62 17.98 -14.89
N SER A 127 -10.67 18.35 -13.62
CA SER A 127 -10.90 19.72 -13.16
C SER A 127 -9.66 20.27 -12.46
N ARG A 128 -9.36 21.53 -12.67
CA ARG A 128 -8.32 22.25 -11.90
C ARG A 128 -8.77 22.53 -10.47
N ASN A 129 -10.08 22.51 -10.23
CA ASN A 129 -10.63 22.75 -8.89
C ASN A 129 -10.61 21.44 -8.09
N CYS A 130 -9.71 21.35 -7.14
CA CYS A 130 -9.50 20.20 -6.31
C CYS A 130 -9.57 20.62 -4.84
N GLU A 131 -10.72 20.36 -4.19
CA GLU A 131 -10.88 20.57 -2.75
C GLU A 131 -10.42 19.30 -1.99
N ASN A 132 -11.08 18.20 -2.22
CA ASN A 132 -10.69 16.89 -1.70
C ASN A 132 -10.05 16.08 -2.85
N PRO A 133 -8.78 15.67 -2.75
CA PRO A 133 -7.90 15.67 -1.58
C PRO A 133 -6.92 16.85 -1.44
N CYS A 134 -6.93 17.84 -2.32
CA CYS A 134 -5.87 18.84 -2.40
C CYS A 134 -5.80 19.80 -1.21
N ARG A 135 -6.92 20.01 -0.49
CA ARG A 135 -7.01 20.94 0.65
C ARG A 135 -7.57 20.27 1.90
N SER A 136 -8.44 19.28 1.73
CA SER A 136 -9.06 18.57 2.82
C SER A 136 -9.09 17.06 2.56
N ILE A 137 -9.12 16.25 3.61
CA ILE A 137 -9.30 14.81 3.56
C ILE A 137 -10.20 14.34 4.71
N PRO A 138 -10.91 13.22 4.57
CA PRO A 138 -11.78 12.67 5.63
C PRO A 138 -10.93 11.94 6.68
N PHE A 139 -9.97 12.62 7.26
CA PHE A 139 -9.10 12.13 8.33
C PHE A 139 -8.57 13.30 9.15
N THR A 140 -8.60 13.19 10.45
CA THR A 140 -8.05 14.18 11.38
C THR A 140 -6.71 13.66 11.91
N PRO A 141 -5.57 14.25 11.50
CA PRO A 141 -4.26 13.81 11.97
C PRO A 141 -4.10 14.03 13.48
N GLN A 142 -3.53 13.05 14.15
CA GLN A 142 -3.31 13.05 15.58
C GLN A 142 -1.91 13.50 15.99
N ILE A 143 -0.94 13.33 15.08
CA ILE A 143 0.48 13.58 15.32
C ILE A 143 1.12 14.36 14.16
N GLU A 144 2.29 14.93 14.40
CA GLU A 144 2.98 15.79 13.42
C GLU A 144 3.41 15.03 12.15
N ASN A 145 3.82 13.77 12.26
CA ASN A 145 4.20 12.96 11.10
C ASN A 145 3.02 12.74 10.13
N GLU A 146 1.82 12.48 10.68
CA GLU A 146 0.60 12.36 9.87
C GLU A 146 0.26 13.68 9.17
N LYS A 147 0.36 14.82 9.88
CA LYS A 147 0.14 16.14 9.29
C LYS A 147 1.11 16.41 8.14
N ALA A 148 2.38 16.11 8.35
CA ALA A 148 3.41 16.34 7.36
C ALA A 148 3.26 15.43 6.12
N ALA A 149 2.92 14.14 6.31
CA ALA A 149 2.61 13.22 5.22
C ALA A 149 1.37 13.67 4.43
N ILE A 150 0.32 14.14 5.11
CA ILE A 150 -0.88 14.70 4.47
C ILE A 150 -0.53 15.94 3.66
N ALA A 151 0.25 16.87 4.22
CA ALA A 151 0.66 18.09 3.52
C ALA A 151 1.50 17.75 2.26
N SER A 152 2.44 16.80 2.36
CA SER A 152 3.18 16.29 1.20
C SER A 152 2.24 15.71 0.14
N TRP A 153 1.27 14.90 0.55
CA TRP A 153 0.31 14.31 -0.38
C TRP A 153 -0.61 15.35 -1.03
N GLN A 154 -1.12 16.30 -0.28
CA GLN A 154 -1.91 17.41 -0.82
C GLN A 154 -1.12 18.20 -1.86
N GLY A 155 0.16 18.43 -1.61
CA GLY A 155 1.07 19.03 -2.58
C GLY A 155 1.22 18.20 -3.86
N VAL A 156 1.35 16.88 -3.74
CA VAL A 156 1.38 15.94 -4.89
C VAL A 156 0.08 16.02 -5.70
N MET A 157 -1.08 16.03 -5.02
CA MET A 157 -2.38 16.08 -5.69
C MET A 157 -2.61 17.44 -6.36
N GLN A 158 -2.22 18.52 -5.71
CA GLN A 158 -2.27 19.86 -6.30
C GLN A 158 -1.36 19.97 -7.54
N ALA A 159 -0.13 19.44 -7.47
CA ALA A 159 0.80 19.40 -8.60
C ALA A 159 0.22 18.60 -9.79
N MET A 160 -0.48 17.50 -9.52
CA MET A 160 -1.21 16.75 -10.56
C MET A 160 -2.34 17.57 -11.17
N ALA A 161 -3.15 18.25 -10.36
CA ALA A 161 -4.27 19.05 -10.81
C ALA A 161 -3.83 20.23 -11.69
N THR A 162 -2.65 20.79 -11.41
CA THR A 162 -2.07 21.94 -12.13
C THR A 162 -1.06 21.55 -13.22
N ASN A 163 -0.76 20.25 -13.38
CA ASN A 163 0.28 19.72 -14.27
C ASN A 163 1.68 20.30 -13.98
N ASP A 164 2.01 20.47 -12.70
CA ASP A 164 3.31 20.94 -12.24
C ASP A 164 4.26 19.77 -11.96
N ALA A 165 5.01 19.38 -12.99
CA ALA A 165 5.96 18.27 -12.90
C ALA A 165 7.11 18.53 -11.93
N ASP A 166 7.55 19.80 -11.76
CA ASP A 166 8.68 20.14 -10.90
C ASP A 166 8.31 20.05 -9.43
N VAL A 167 7.13 20.55 -9.05
CA VAL A 167 6.60 20.36 -7.69
C VAL A 167 6.36 18.89 -7.41
N TYR A 168 5.75 18.16 -8.34
CA TYR A 168 5.52 16.73 -8.21
C TYR A 168 6.83 15.96 -7.96
N ALA A 169 7.88 16.25 -8.75
CA ALA A 169 9.19 15.59 -8.65
C ALA A 169 9.85 15.74 -7.28
N ARG A 170 9.67 16.88 -6.60
CA ARG A 170 10.23 17.13 -5.26
C ARG A 170 9.51 16.39 -4.14
N LEU A 171 8.22 16.08 -4.32
CA LEU A 171 7.35 15.48 -3.31
C LEU A 171 7.30 13.95 -3.39
N ILE A 172 7.89 13.33 -4.43
CA ILE A 172 7.98 11.88 -4.56
C ILE A 172 9.45 11.44 -4.49
N ALA A 173 9.67 10.27 -3.89
CA ALA A 173 11.00 9.66 -3.78
C ALA A 173 11.53 9.22 -5.16
N ASP A 174 12.85 9.07 -5.29
CA ASP A 174 13.45 8.64 -6.56
C ASP A 174 13.04 7.22 -6.94
N GLU A 175 12.85 6.35 -5.94
CA GLU A 175 12.34 4.98 -6.11
C GLU A 175 10.81 4.88 -6.20
N PHE A 176 10.11 5.99 -6.37
CA PHE A 176 8.66 6.02 -6.46
C PHE A 176 8.12 5.06 -7.52
N THR A 177 7.01 4.38 -7.16
CA THR A 177 6.23 3.60 -8.11
C THR A 177 4.73 3.79 -7.90
N ALA A 178 3.97 3.76 -8.98
CA ALA A 178 2.50 3.70 -8.93
C ALA A 178 2.03 2.42 -9.61
N THR A 179 1.18 1.66 -8.93
CA THR A 179 0.56 0.42 -9.43
C THR A 179 -0.95 0.59 -9.46
N ASP A 180 -1.58 0.19 -10.54
CA ASP A 180 -3.03 0.20 -10.70
C ASP A 180 -3.51 -0.95 -11.60
N THR A 181 -4.82 -1.07 -11.77
CA THR A 181 -5.46 -2.16 -12.53
C THR A 181 -5.30 -2.05 -14.05
N HIS A 182 -4.81 -0.94 -14.59
CA HIS A 182 -4.81 -0.66 -16.04
C HIS A 182 -3.43 -0.75 -16.67
N HIS A 183 -2.39 -0.96 -15.88
CA HIS A 183 -1.01 -0.97 -16.36
C HIS A 183 -0.32 -2.28 -16.02
N ALA A 184 0.28 -2.89 -17.05
CA ALA A 184 0.98 -4.17 -16.93
C ALA A 184 2.25 -4.10 -16.08
N ARG A 185 2.81 -2.93 -15.89
CA ARG A 185 3.94 -2.68 -15.00
C ARG A 185 3.71 -1.44 -14.15
N PRO A 186 4.28 -1.38 -12.96
CA PRO A 186 4.26 -0.17 -12.15
C PRO A 186 4.89 1.02 -12.90
N PHE A 187 4.29 2.20 -12.77
CA PHE A 187 4.89 3.45 -13.21
C PHE A 187 6.03 3.84 -12.30
N SER A 188 7.15 4.24 -12.90
CA SER A 188 8.26 4.89 -12.21
C SER A 188 7.99 6.39 -12.00
N LYS A 189 8.89 7.05 -11.25
CA LYS A 189 8.94 8.52 -11.16
C LYS A 189 9.03 9.16 -12.54
N SER A 190 9.94 8.68 -13.40
CA SER A 190 10.13 9.22 -14.76
C SER A 190 8.89 9.05 -15.64
N ASP A 191 8.23 7.88 -15.61
CA ASP A 191 6.98 7.65 -16.34
C ASP A 191 5.90 8.66 -15.91
N ARG A 192 5.78 8.91 -14.59
CA ARG A 192 4.79 9.84 -14.07
C ARG A 192 5.08 11.29 -14.46
N LEU A 193 6.32 11.72 -14.39
CA LEU A 193 6.71 13.06 -14.81
C LEU A 193 6.45 13.29 -16.31
N ALA A 194 6.79 12.30 -17.15
CA ALA A 194 6.49 12.36 -18.59
C ALA A 194 4.99 12.47 -18.87
N GLN A 195 4.15 11.74 -18.11
CA GLN A 195 2.69 11.84 -18.20
C GLN A 195 2.19 13.23 -17.83
N ILE A 196 2.67 13.83 -16.74
CA ILE A 196 2.28 15.18 -16.29
C ILE A 196 2.69 16.21 -17.35
N GLN A 197 3.90 16.12 -17.90
CA GLN A 197 4.37 17.00 -18.97
C GLN A 197 3.49 16.90 -20.24
N LYS A 198 3.11 15.68 -20.62
CA LYS A 198 2.19 15.46 -21.75
C LYS A 198 0.82 16.11 -21.51
N LEU A 199 0.26 15.97 -20.30
CA LEU A 199 -1.00 16.63 -19.94
C LEU A 199 -0.89 18.16 -20.02
N LYS A 200 0.23 18.73 -19.56
CA LYS A 200 0.51 20.16 -19.67
C LYS A 200 0.54 20.64 -21.13
N GLN A 201 1.23 19.89 -22.01
CA GLN A 201 1.33 20.21 -23.45
C GLN A 201 0.00 20.15 -24.18
N THR A 202 -0.87 19.21 -23.81
CA THR A 202 -2.19 19.02 -24.44
C THR A 202 -3.29 19.90 -23.83
N GLY A 203 -2.98 20.64 -22.76
CA GLY A 203 -3.97 21.40 -21.99
C GLY A 203 -4.99 20.52 -21.23
N ALA A 204 -4.78 19.20 -21.21
CA ALA A 204 -5.62 18.28 -20.47
C ALA A 204 -5.30 18.33 -18.98
N HIS A 205 -6.28 18.01 -18.15
CA HIS A 205 -6.14 17.97 -16.70
C HIS A 205 -6.56 16.62 -16.14
N SER A 206 -5.90 16.20 -15.08
CA SER A 206 -6.29 15.05 -14.29
C SER A 206 -6.85 15.54 -12.96
N ALA A 207 -8.13 15.27 -12.69
CA ALA A 207 -8.68 15.53 -11.37
C ALA A 207 -8.31 14.37 -10.43
N PRO A 208 -7.62 14.64 -9.33
CA PRO A 208 -7.45 13.62 -8.28
C PRO A 208 -8.82 13.15 -7.79
N PRO A 209 -9.04 11.84 -7.61
CA PRO A 209 -10.30 11.33 -7.08
C PRO A 209 -10.45 11.74 -5.61
N PRO A 210 -11.66 12.15 -5.17
CA PRO A 210 -11.90 12.47 -3.77
C PRO A 210 -11.79 11.23 -2.90
N LEU A 211 -11.30 11.41 -1.67
CA LEU A 211 -11.30 10.40 -0.64
C LEU A 211 -12.65 10.32 0.06
N VAL A 212 -13.08 9.10 0.36
CA VAL A 212 -14.27 8.79 1.18
C VAL A 212 -13.87 8.46 2.61
N SER A 213 -12.74 7.79 2.78
CA SER A 213 -12.17 7.44 4.09
C SER A 213 -10.66 7.29 4.00
N ALA A 214 -9.99 7.45 5.14
CA ALA A 214 -8.58 7.18 5.28
C ALA A 214 -8.27 6.62 6.68
N ARG A 215 -7.26 5.75 6.76
CA ARG A 215 -6.58 5.32 7.99
C ARG A 215 -5.10 5.57 7.81
N MET A 216 -4.44 6.03 8.85
CA MET A 216 -3.01 6.28 8.82
C MET A 216 -2.29 5.49 9.92
N PHE A 217 -1.02 5.19 9.66
CA PHE A 217 -0.14 4.47 10.58
C PHE A 217 1.23 5.13 10.56
N ASP A 218 1.70 5.54 11.73
CA ASP A 218 3.02 6.14 11.91
C ASP A 218 4.03 5.12 12.42
N PHE A 219 5.21 5.13 11.81
CA PHE A 219 6.34 4.26 12.16
C PHE A 219 7.63 5.07 12.40
N GLY A 220 7.50 6.34 12.74
CA GLY A 220 8.60 7.29 12.91
C GLY A 220 8.97 7.97 11.58
N ASP A 221 10.01 7.47 10.91
CA ASP A 221 10.44 8.05 9.62
C ASP A 221 9.57 7.65 8.43
N THR A 222 8.51 6.88 8.66
CA THR A 222 7.56 6.48 7.61
C THR A 222 6.12 6.58 8.09
N VAL A 223 5.23 6.95 7.17
CA VAL A 223 3.78 6.98 7.38
C VAL A 223 3.10 6.22 6.25
N LEU A 224 2.19 5.31 6.61
CA LEU A 224 1.32 4.58 5.67
C LEU A 224 -0.08 5.15 5.73
N MET A 225 -0.72 5.32 4.58
CA MET A 225 -2.15 5.63 4.46
C MET A 225 -2.85 4.55 3.65
N ILE A 226 -3.94 4.02 4.18
CA ILE A 226 -4.90 3.18 3.45
C ILE A 226 -6.18 3.98 3.31
N ALA A 227 -6.54 4.34 2.09
CA ALA A 227 -7.67 5.20 1.79
C ALA A 227 -8.64 4.53 0.82
N ARG A 228 -9.91 4.94 0.88
CA ARG A 228 -10.90 4.64 -0.14
C ARG A 228 -11.16 5.89 -0.95
N GLU A 229 -11.03 5.77 -2.26
CA GLU A 229 -11.30 6.81 -3.24
C GLU A 229 -12.59 6.50 -3.99
N GLN A 230 -13.35 7.54 -4.36
CA GLN A 230 -14.55 7.44 -5.16
C GLN A 230 -14.53 8.46 -6.29
N ARG A 231 -14.39 8.00 -7.53
CA ARG A 231 -14.55 8.86 -8.70
C ARG A 231 -16.02 9.16 -8.92
N PRO A 232 -16.40 10.38 -9.32
CA PRO A 232 -17.82 10.74 -9.49
C PRO A 232 -18.60 9.80 -10.44
N ASN A 233 -17.95 9.33 -11.51
CA ASN A 233 -18.56 8.49 -12.55
C ASN A 233 -17.78 7.18 -12.76
N GLY A 234 -17.13 6.65 -11.75
CA GLY A 234 -16.30 5.45 -11.87
C GLY A 234 -16.40 4.53 -10.67
N LYS A 235 -15.74 3.39 -10.78
CA LYS A 235 -15.61 2.45 -9.67
C LYS A 235 -14.79 3.07 -8.53
N PRO A 236 -15.11 2.74 -7.28
CA PRO A 236 -14.26 3.10 -6.15
C PRO A 236 -12.95 2.31 -6.15
N TYR A 237 -11.96 2.82 -5.42
CA TYR A 237 -10.65 2.19 -5.26
C TYR A 237 -10.23 2.18 -3.79
N PHE A 238 -9.55 1.12 -3.36
CA PHE A 238 -8.61 1.21 -2.27
C PHE A 238 -7.29 1.74 -2.81
N ASN A 239 -6.75 2.75 -2.12
CA ASN A 239 -5.46 3.32 -2.44
C ASN A 239 -4.57 3.27 -1.20
N THR A 240 -3.44 2.60 -1.34
CA THR A 240 -2.41 2.56 -0.30
C THR A 240 -1.20 3.38 -0.74
N ARG A 241 -0.78 4.30 0.12
CA ARG A 241 0.38 5.17 -0.07
C ARG A 241 1.29 5.11 1.15
N MET A 242 2.57 5.27 0.92
CA MET A 242 3.55 5.37 2.00
C MET A 242 4.49 6.54 1.73
N TRP A 243 4.84 7.24 2.78
CA TRP A 243 5.81 8.33 2.77
C TRP A 243 7.00 7.98 3.62
N VAL A 244 8.14 8.55 3.27
CA VAL A 244 9.38 8.51 4.04
C VAL A 244 9.84 9.93 4.32
N ASN A 245 10.29 10.16 5.55
CA ASN A 245 10.98 11.38 5.94
C ASN A 245 12.48 11.21 5.67
N ARG A 246 13.04 12.08 4.84
CA ARG A 246 14.46 12.18 4.57
C ARG A 246 14.91 13.60 4.82
N ASP A 247 15.67 13.80 5.87
CA ASP A 247 16.19 15.12 6.26
C ASP A 247 15.08 16.18 6.39
N GLY A 248 13.97 15.83 7.04
CA GLY A 248 12.82 16.71 7.26
C GLY A 248 11.88 16.83 6.03
N ARG A 249 12.16 16.16 4.94
CA ARG A 249 11.31 16.15 3.73
C ARG A 249 10.53 14.86 3.60
N TRP A 250 9.22 14.97 3.62
CA TRP A 250 8.31 13.85 3.41
C TRP A 250 8.09 13.62 1.92
N GLN A 251 8.52 12.46 1.42
CA GLN A 251 8.42 12.06 0.03
C GLN A 251 7.59 10.78 -0.12
N MET A 252 6.66 10.77 -1.05
CA MET A 252 5.83 9.59 -1.31
C MET A 252 6.64 8.51 -2.00
N LEU A 253 6.65 7.29 -1.43
CA LEU A 253 7.36 6.12 -1.93
C LEU A 253 6.58 5.36 -2.99
N PHE A 254 5.26 5.27 -2.81
CA PHE A 254 4.41 4.56 -3.76
C PHE A 254 2.94 4.94 -3.63
N SER A 255 2.18 4.58 -4.67
CA SER A 255 0.73 4.54 -4.72
C SER A 255 0.30 3.19 -5.28
N PHE A 256 -0.54 2.44 -4.56
CA PHE A 256 -0.99 1.10 -4.93
C PHE A 256 -2.51 1.03 -4.90
N ASN A 257 -3.15 0.82 -6.08
CA ASN A 257 -4.57 1.06 -6.27
C ASN A 257 -5.31 -0.22 -6.66
N THR A 258 -6.21 -0.70 -5.82
CA THR A 258 -7.10 -1.84 -6.10
C THR A 258 -8.51 -1.36 -6.40
N ARG A 259 -9.05 -1.69 -7.57
CA ARG A 259 -10.43 -1.36 -7.93
C ARG A 259 -11.41 -2.20 -7.11
N ILE A 260 -12.47 -1.57 -6.64
CA ILE A 260 -13.57 -2.23 -5.92
C ILE A 260 -14.68 -2.55 -6.93
N GLU A 261 -15.00 -3.83 -7.04
CA GLU A 261 -16.02 -4.33 -7.98
C GLU A 261 -17.44 -4.31 -7.36
#